data_06af5462df0ff48896ebb8651e77b760
#
_entry.id   06af5462df0ff48896ebb8651e77b760
#
_cell.length_a   1.000
_cell.length_b   1.000
_cell.length_c   1.000
_cell.angle_alpha   90.00
_cell.angle_beta   90.00
_cell.angle_gamma   90.00
#
_symmetry.space_group_name_H-M   'P 1'
#
loop_
_entity.id
_entity.type
_entity.pdbx_description
1 polymer ?
#
loop_
_entity_poly.entity_id
_entity_poly.type
_entity_poly.pdbx_seq_one_letter_code
_entity_poly.pdbx_strand_id
1 'polypeptide(L)'
;MKRTQKRMTLCICLLIVCLAFIWGNSLTNGEDSGNLSGGIMAWINAFLRLDAAGADKLHWLIRKGAHFTEFACLGLLLTWLFGMMGEKKGHLFCMPLLFGMMAACADETIQVFTPDRGPSPIDIWIDTCGVAAGIMILILGYHYVCKKNTRKLEEIK
;
A
#
# COMPACT_ATOMS: atom_id res chain seq x y z
N MET A 1 3.05 5.01 29.32
CA MET A 1 1.93 5.72 28.67
C MET A 1 2.37 6.77 27.65
N LYS A 2 3.13 7.81 27.97
CA LYS A 2 3.51 8.90 27.04
C LYS A 2 4.22 8.43 25.74
N ARG A 3 5.03 7.36 25.78
CA ARG A 3 5.78 6.86 24.60
C ARG A 3 4.89 6.13 23.59
N THR A 4 3.92 5.33 24.06
CA THR A 4 2.95 4.65 23.21
C THR A 4 2.01 5.64 22.54
N GLN A 5 1.55 6.64 23.29
CA GLN A 5 0.69 7.69 22.77
C GLN A 5 1.37 8.50 21.66
N LYS A 6 2.65 8.88 21.81
CA LYS A 6 3.42 9.55 20.75
C LYS A 6 3.55 8.70 19.48
N ARG A 7 3.79 7.39 19.64
CA ARG A 7 3.86 6.45 18.48
C ARG A 7 2.52 6.30 17.77
N MET A 8 1.43 6.24 18.53
CA MET A 8 0.08 6.17 17.98
C MET A 8 -0.28 7.45 17.21
N THR A 9 0.01 8.62 17.75
CA THR A 9 -0.18 9.90 17.04
C THR A 9 0.63 9.96 15.76
N LEU A 10 1.90 9.56 15.78
CA LEU A 10 2.74 9.49 14.58
C LEU A 10 2.15 8.55 13.53
N CYS A 11 1.69 7.36 13.94
CA CYS A 11 1.08 6.39 13.03
C CYS A 11 -0.20 6.95 12.39
N ILE A 12 -1.04 7.64 13.15
CA ILE A 12 -2.26 8.29 12.64
C ILE A 12 -1.89 9.40 11.64
N CYS A 13 -0.90 10.23 11.93
CA CYS A 13 -0.43 11.24 10.98
C CYS A 13 0.09 10.60 9.68
N LEU A 14 0.86 9.52 9.77
CA LEU A 14 1.34 8.78 8.59
C LEU A 14 0.19 8.16 7.79
N LEU A 15 -0.85 7.64 8.46
CA LEU A 15 -2.06 7.12 7.80
C LEU A 15 -2.80 8.22 7.03
N ILE A 16 -2.96 9.39 7.63
CA ILE A 16 -3.60 10.53 6.97
C ILE A 16 -2.81 10.95 5.73
N VAL A 17 -1.47 11.05 5.84
CA VAL A 17 -0.59 11.39 4.72
C VAL A 17 -0.67 10.30 3.62
N CYS A 18 -0.66 9.02 4.00
CA CYS A 18 -0.77 7.91 3.06
C CYS A 18 -2.10 7.94 2.29
N LEU A 19 -3.23 8.12 2.98
CA LEU A 19 -4.55 8.23 2.34
C LEU A 19 -4.66 9.48 1.46
N ALA A 20 -4.14 10.63 1.92
CA ALA A 20 -4.10 11.85 1.12
C ALA A 20 -3.26 11.68 -0.15
N PHE A 21 -2.18 10.91 -0.07
CA PHE A 21 -1.34 10.59 -1.23
C PHE A 21 -2.07 9.65 -2.21
N ILE A 22 -2.68 8.56 -1.75
CA ILE A 22 -3.45 7.61 -2.56
C ILE A 22 -4.58 8.34 -3.29
N TRP A 23 -5.44 9.00 -2.54
CA TRP A 23 -6.62 9.69 -3.13
C TRP A 23 -6.23 10.93 -3.93
N GLY A 24 -5.13 11.61 -3.56
CA GLY A 24 -4.56 12.71 -4.34
C GLY A 24 -4.10 12.25 -5.72
N ASN A 25 -3.41 11.10 -5.79
CA ASN A 25 -3.03 10.48 -7.07
C ASN A 25 -4.25 10.09 -7.92
N SER A 26 -5.33 9.64 -7.29
CA SER A 26 -6.56 9.27 -7.98
C SER A 26 -7.36 10.46 -8.51
N LEU A 27 -7.21 11.64 -7.91
CA LEU A 27 -7.74 12.91 -8.40
C LEU A 27 -6.95 13.49 -9.57
N THR A 28 -5.71 13.03 -9.81
CA THR A 28 -4.88 13.51 -10.92
C THR A 28 -5.37 12.92 -12.24
N ASN A 29 -5.58 13.75 -13.28
CA ASN A 29 -6.00 13.31 -14.59
C ASN A 29 -5.07 12.22 -15.16
N GLY A 30 -5.64 11.33 -15.99
CA GLY A 30 -4.91 10.22 -16.57
C GLY A 30 -3.67 10.64 -17.38
N GLU A 31 -3.75 11.76 -18.10
CA GLU A 31 -2.64 12.35 -18.87
C GLU A 31 -1.50 12.84 -17.97
N ASP A 32 -1.80 13.56 -16.88
CA ASP A 32 -0.77 14.09 -15.97
C ASP A 32 -0.07 12.97 -15.19
N SER A 33 -0.81 11.94 -14.80
CA SER A 33 -0.26 10.72 -14.19
C SER A 33 0.65 9.96 -15.18
N GLY A 34 0.32 9.98 -16.47
CA GLY A 34 1.15 9.45 -17.56
C GLY A 34 2.47 10.20 -17.73
N ASN A 35 2.46 11.53 -17.61
CA ASN A 35 3.65 12.38 -17.75
C ASN A 35 4.66 12.16 -16.60
N LEU A 36 4.20 11.96 -15.37
CA LEU A 36 5.05 11.65 -14.21
C LEU A 36 5.78 10.30 -14.36
N SER A 37 5.10 9.30 -14.90
CA SER A 37 5.70 7.99 -15.21
C SER A 37 6.47 7.99 -16.54
N GLY A 38 6.25 8.98 -17.40
CA GLY A 38 6.82 9.11 -18.76
C GLY A 38 8.35 9.12 -18.78
N GLY A 39 9.00 9.76 -17.81
CA GLY A 39 10.46 9.77 -17.70
C GLY A 39 11.06 8.39 -17.42
N ILE A 40 10.46 7.65 -16.50
CA ILE A 40 10.84 6.26 -16.16
C ILE A 40 10.55 5.34 -17.35
N MET A 41 9.39 5.54 -18.00
CA MET A 41 8.98 4.78 -19.17
C MET A 41 9.91 5.01 -20.36
N ALA A 42 10.31 6.25 -20.64
CA ALA A 42 11.23 6.59 -21.73
C ALA A 42 12.59 5.88 -21.52
N TRP A 43 13.09 5.88 -20.29
CA TRP A 43 14.36 5.21 -19.95
C TRP A 43 14.27 3.69 -20.10
N ILE A 44 13.20 3.05 -19.58
CA ILE A 44 13.00 1.60 -19.70
C ILE A 44 12.75 1.21 -21.18
N ASN A 45 11.98 2.01 -21.91
CA ASN A 45 11.69 1.76 -23.32
C ASN A 45 12.95 1.87 -24.19
N ALA A 46 13.84 2.83 -23.91
CA ALA A 46 15.14 2.96 -24.56
C ALA A 46 16.04 1.74 -24.30
N PHE A 47 15.96 1.14 -23.12
CA PHE A 47 16.74 -0.04 -22.75
C PHE A 47 16.17 -1.34 -23.34
N LEU A 48 14.85 -1.55 -23.25
CA LEU A 48 14.19 -2.79 -23.67
C LEU A 48 13.78 -2.81 -25.16
N ARG A 49 13.81 -1.65 -25.85
CA ARG A 49 13.39 -1.50 -27.26
C ARG A 49 12.01 -2.10 -27.53
N LEU A 50 11.03 -1.81 -26.67
CA LEU A 50 9.68 -2.33 -26.78
C LEU A 50 8.96 -1.68 -27.97
N ASP A 51 8.11 -2.47 -28.63
CA ASP A 51 7.10 -1.95 -29.55
C ASP A 51 5.99 -1.19 -28.82
N ALA A 52 5.08 -0.54 -29.51
CA ALA A 52 4.00 0.25 -28.91
C ALA A 52 3.15 -0.57 -27.95
N ALA A 53 2.80 -1.81 -28.32
CA ALA A 53 1.99 -2.69 -27.48
C ALA A 53 2.73 -3.13 -26.19
N GLY A 54 4.04 -3.33 -26.27
CA GLY A 54 4.88 -3.62 -25.11
C GLY A 54 5.01 -2.42 -24.19
N ALA A 55 5.13 -1.21 -24.74
CA ALA A 55 5.17 0.02 -23.98
C ALA A 55 3.87 0.27 -23.20
N ASP A 56 2.71 0.05 -23.82
CA ASP A 56 1.39 0.19 -23.18
C ASP A 56 1.20 -0.81 -22.05
N LYS A 57 1.59 -2.08 -22.26
CA LYS A 57 1.58 -3.12 -21.22
C LYS A 57 2.47 -2.76 -20.04
N LEU A 58 3.67 -2.26 -20.30
CA LEU A 58 4.60 -1.86 -19.26
C LEU A 58 4.07 -0.67 -18.46
N HIS A 59 3.50 0.32 -19.13
CA HIS A 59 2.85 1.47 -18.49
C HIS A 59 1.72 1.02 -17.56
N TRP A 60 0.85 0.13 -18.03
CA TRP A 60 -0.20 -0.47 -17.23
C TRP A 60 0.36 -1.19 -15.99
N LEU A 61 1.42 -2.00 -16.16
CA LEU A 61 2.03 -2.77 -15.08
C LEU A 61 2.66 -1.87 -14.01
N ILE A 62 3.38 -0.82 -14.44
CA ILE A 62 4.00 0.16 -13.52
C ILE A 62 2.91 0.86 -12.71
N ARG A 63 1.83 1.29 -13.34
CA ARG A 63 0.71 1.95 -12.66
C ARG A 63 0.06 1.01 -11.63
N LYS A 64 -0.22 -0.23 -11.99
CA LYS A 64 -0.79 -1.23 -11.06
C LYS A 64 0.17 -1.58 -9.93
N GLY A 65 1.47 -1.67 -10.22
CA GLY A 65 2.52 -1.88 -9.21
C GLY A 65 2.62 -0.72 -8.22
N ALA A 66 2.46 0.53 -8.69
CA ALA A 66 2.42 1.70 -7.83
C ALA A 66 1.23 1.64 -6.86
N HIS A 67 0.00 1.44 -7.35
CA HIS A 67 -1.19 1.27 -6.52
C HIS A 67 -1.03 0.12 -5.51
N PHE A 68 -0.60 -1.06 -5.95
CA PHE A 68 -0.32 -2.18 -5.06
C PHE A 68 0.64 -1.79 -3.93
N THR A 69 1.71 -1.04 -4.24
CA THR A 69 2.71 -0.62 -3.25
C THR A 69 2.15 0.41 -2.27
N GLU A 70 1.38 1.38 -2.76
CA GLU A 70 0.69 2.39 -1.94
C GLU A 70 -0.25 1.72 -0.93
N PHE A 71 -1.06 0.77 -1.39
CA PHE A 71 -1.98 0.02 -0.54
C PHE A 71 -1.26 -0.99 0.38
N ALA A 72 -0.08 -1.50 -0.01
CA ALA A 72 0.76 -2.29 0.90
C ALA A 72 1.29 -1.42 2.06
N CYS A 73 1.71 -0.20 1.79
CA CYS A 73 2.08 0.75 2.84
C CYS A 73 0.89 1.06 3.76
N LEU A 74 -0.31 1.26 3.21
CA LEU A 74 -1.53 1.46 3.98
C LEU A 74 -1.82 0.27 4.91
N GLY A 75 -1.76 -0.96 4.38
CA GLY A 75 -1.97 -2.20 5.14
C GLY A 75 -0.97 -2.36 6.29
N LEU A 76 0.29 -2.02 6.04
CA LEU A 76 1.35 -2.03 7.04
C LEU A 76 1.06 -1.02 8.18
N LEU A 77 0.68 0.21 7.85
CA LEU A 77 0.37 1.26 8.82
C LEU A 77 -0.89 0.92 9.63
N LEU A 78 -1.94 0.41 8.99
CA LEU A 78 -3.16 -0.03 9.66
C LEU A 78 -2.86 -1.16 10.67
N THR A 79 -2.10 -2.17 10.25
CA THR A 79 -1.72 -3.28 11.14
C THR A 79 -0.88 -2.79 12.31
N TRP A 80 0.02 -1.84 12.09
CA TRP A 80 0.80 -1.23 13.17
C TRP A 80 -0.09 -0.48 14.16
N LEU A 81 -1.08 0.29 13.67
CA LEU A 81 -2.05 0.99 14.52
C LEU A 81 -2.86 0.01 15.38
N PHE A 82 -3.49 -1.00 14.76
CA PHE A 82 -4.30 -2.00 15.46
C PHE A 82 -3.46 -2.82 16.46
N GLY A 83 -2.20 -3.10 16.14
CA GLY A 83 -1.26 -3.75 17.06
C GLY A 83 -0.96 -2.90 18.30
N MET A 84 -0.86 -1.57 18.17
CA MET A 84 -0.69 -0.66 19.32
C MET A 84 -1.96 -0.52 20.16
N MET A 85 -3.14 -0.73 19.59
CA MET A 85 -4.42 -0.74 20.29
C MET A 85 -4.65 -2.02 21.10
N GLY A 86 -3.78 -3.04 20.99
CA GLY A 86 -3.84 -4.28 21.74
C GLY A 86 -4.86 -5.28 21.19
N GLU A 87 -5.18 -5.21 19.90
CA GLU A 87 -6.11 -6.12 19.26
C GLU A 87 -5.66 -7.58 19.29
N LYS A 88 -6.62 -8.49 19.35
CA LYS A 88 -6.36 -9.95 19.33
C LYS A 88 -5.78 -10.35 17.97
N LYS A 89 -4.95 -11.41 17.96
CA LYS A 89 -4.23 -11.86 16.74
C LYS A 89 -5.12 -12.03 15.49
N GLY A 90 -6.36 -12.51 15.66
CA GLY A 90 -7.31 -12.64 14.54
C GLY A 90 -7.77 -11.29 14.00
N HIS A 91 -7.99 -10.31 14.86
CA HIS A 91 -8.38 -8.96 14.47
C HIS A 91 -7.25 -8.16 13.82
N LEU A 92 -5.98 -8.52 14.09
CA LEU A 92 -4.81 -7.89 13.47
C LEU A 92 -4.69 -8.15 11.96
N PHE A 93 -5.42 -9.13 11.43
CA PHE A 93 -5.54 -9.35 9.99
C PHE A 93 -6.85 -8.79 9.43
N CYS A 94 -7.98 -9.16 10.04
CA CYS A 94 -9.30 -8.83 9.47
C CYS A 94 -9.63 -7.34 9.51
N MET A 95 -9.30 -6.63 10.59
CA MET A 95 -9.63 -5.20 10.71
C MET A 95 -8.80 -4.33 9.75
N PRO A 96 -7.45 -4.44 9.70
CA PRO A 96 -6.67 -3.71 8.70
C PRO A 96 -7.09 -4.02 7.27
N LEU A 97 -7.42 -5.29 6.96
CA LEU A 97 -7.88 -5.69 5.63
C LEU A 97 -9.22 -5.02 5.28
N LEU A 98 -10.18 -5.01 6.20
CA LEU A 98 -11.47 -4.37 6.01
C LEU A 98 -11.32 -2.86 5.75
N PHE A 99 -10.56 -2.15 6.60
CA PHE A 99 -10.33 -0.71 6.42
C PHE A 99 -9.56 -0.40 5.14
N GLY A 100 -8.57 -1.22 4.78
CA GLY A 100 -7.83 -1.08 3.53
C GLY A 100 -8.72 -1.32 2.30
N MET A 101 -9.60 -2.32 2.32
CA MET A 101 -10.57 -2.57 1.26
C MET A 101 -11.58 -1.42 1.12
N MET A 102 -12.04 -0.86 2.23
CA MET A 102 -12.90 0.34 2.20
C MET A 102 -12.19 1.53 1.57
N ALA A 103 -10.89 1.72 1.87
CA ALA A 103 -10.08 2.76 1.24
C ALA A 103 -9.92 2.52 -0.27
N ALA A 104 -9.74 1.27 -0.72
CA ALA A 104 -9.68 0.91 -2.13
C ALA A 104 -11.01 1.18 -2.85
N CYS A 105 -12.14 0.84 -2.23
CA CYS A 105 -13.46 1.19 -2.78
C CYS A 105 -13.66 2.71 -2.90
N ALA A 106 -13.19 3.47 -1.91
CA ALA A 106 -13.24 4.93 -1.96
C ALA A 106 -12.37 5.49 -3.09
N ASP A 107 -11.16 4.92 -3.28
CA ASP A 107 -10.26 5.29 -4.36
C ASP A 107 -10.90 5.10 -5.74
N GLU A 108 -11.45 3.93 -6.01
CA GLU A 108 -12.16 3.65 -7.26
C GLU A 108 -13.40 4.53 -7.44
N THR A 109 -14.08 4.88 -6.34
CA THR A 109 -15.21 5.82 -6.40
C THR A 109 -14.72 7.22 -6.81
N ILE A 110 -13.60 7.69 -6.31
CA ILE A 110 -12.98 8.96 -6.71
C ILE A 110 -12.64 8.92 -8.22
N GLN A 111 -12.09 7.82 -8.72
CA GLN A 111 -11.72 7.65 -10.12
C GLN A 111 -12.94 7.70 -11.07
N VAL A 112 -14.14 7.34 -10.62
CA VAL A 112 -15.39 7.52 -11.42
C VAL A 112 -15.60 8.99 -11.82
N PHE A 113 -15.22 9.93 -10.95
CA PHE A 113 -15.40 11.36 -11.16
C PHE A 113 -14.17 12.05 -11.74
N THR A 114 -13.07 11.32 -11.98
CA THR A 114 -11.83 11.87 -12.49
C THR A 114 -11.77 11.67 -14.02
N PRO A 115 -11.57 12.74 -14.83
CA PRO A 115 -11.45 12.64 -16.28
C PRO A 115 -10.30 11.69 -16.67
N ASP A 116 -10.48 10.96 -17.76
CA ASP A 116 -9.49 10.03 -18.35
C ASP A 116 -9.05 8.89 -17.40
N ARG A 117 -9.82 8.63 -16.34
CA ARG A 117 -9.68 7.47 -15.47
C ARG A 117 -10.82 6.49 -15.72
N GLY A 118 -10.47 5.22 -15.92
CA GLY A 118 -11.44 4.13 -16.04
C GLY A 118 -11.49 3.35 -14.73
N PRO A 119 -12.51 3.54 -13.87
CA PRO A 119 -12.66 2.74 -12.67
C PRO A 119 -12.82 1.28 -13.03
N SER A 120 -12.19 0.39 -12.27
CA SER A 120 -12.19 -1.04 -12.53
C SER A 120 -12.34 -1.85 -11.24
N PRO A 121 -13.34 -2.75 -11.15
CA PRO A 121 -13.43 -3.65 -10.01
C PRO A 121 -12.18 -4.50 -9.78
N ILE A 122 -11.39 -4.73 -10.84
CA ILE A 122 -10.12 -5.46 -10.74
C ILE A 122 -9.10 -4.66 -9.92
N ASP A 123 -9.16 -3.33 -9.97
CA ASP A 123 -8.25 -2.47 -9.23
C ASP A 123 -8.48 -2.56 -7.72
N ILE A 124 -9.74 -2.65 -7.28
CA ILE A 124 -10.08 -2.91 -5.87
C ILE A 124 -9.42 -4.20 -5.38
N TRP A 125 -9.38 -5.25 -6.22
CA TRP A 125 -8.72 -6.51 -5.86
C TRP A 125 -7.20 -6.38 -5.78
N ILE A 126 -6.57 -5.67 -6.72
CA ILE A 126 -5.12 -5.43 -6.73
C ILE A 126 -4.73 -4.65 -5.47
N ASP A 127 -5.45 -3.59 -5.15
CA ASP A 127 -5.24 -2.74 -3.99
C ASP A 127 -5.46 -3.51 -2.68
N THR A 128 -6.53 -4.32 -2.61
CA THR A 128 -6.79 -5.20 -1.46
C THR A 128 -5.67 -6.25 -1.29
N CYS A 129 -5.14 -6.80 -2.37
CA CYS A 129 -3.97 -7.68 -2.33
C CYS A 129 -2.73 -6.93 -1.82
N GLY A 130 -2.54 -5.67 -2.21
CA GLY A 130 -1.51 -4.79 -1.66
C GLY A 130 -1.66 -4.66 -0.14
N VAL A 131 -2.86 -4.31 0.35
CA VAL A 131 -3.15 -4.25 1.79
C VAL A 131 -2.78 -5.55 2.50
N ALA A 132 -3.23 -6.69 1.96
CA ALA A 132 -2.92 -8.01 2.53
C ALA A 132 -1.41 -8.27 2.59
N ALA A 133 -0.66 -7.90 1.55
CA ALA A 133 0.80 -8.00 1.53
C ALA A 133 1.45 -7.16 2.65
N GLY A 134 1.02 -5.91 2.83
CA GLY A 134 1.50 -5.04 3.91
C GLY A 134 1.23 -5.61 5.30
N ILE A 135 0.02 -6.17 5.53
CA ILE A 135 -0.34 -6.87 6.77
C ILE A 135 0.61 -8.03 7.02
N MET A 136 0.82 -8.89 6.02
CA MET A 136 1.68 -10.06 6.14
C MET A 136 3.13 -9.69 6.41
N ILE A 137 3.67 -8.67 5.75
CA ILE A 137 5.04 -8.17 5.98
C ILE A 137 5.22 -7.80 7.45
N LEU A 138 4.29 -7.04 8.04
CA LEU A 138 4.41 -6.62 9.44
C LEU A 138 4.27 -7.80 10.41
N ILE A 139 3.29 -8.69 10.22
CA ILE A 139 3.06 -9.86 11.08
C ILE A 139 4.27 -10.79 11.05
N LEU A 140 4.77 -11.12 9.86
CA LEU A 140 5.94 -12.00 9.70
C LEU A 140 7.20 -11.36 10.26
N GLY A 141 7.41 -10.06 10.02
CA GLY A 141 8.53 -9.31 10.59
C GLY A 141 8.52 -9.34 12.12
N TYR A 142 7.36 -9.13 12.74
CA TYR A 142 7.21 -9.21 14.19
C TYR A 142 7.53 -10.61 14.72
N HIS A 143 7.00 -11.67 14.09
CA HIS A 143 7.29 -13.06 14.46
C HIS A 143 8.77 -13.40 14.36
N TYR A 144 9.44 -12.95 13.29
CA TYR A 144 10.87 -13.17 13.10
C TYR A 144 11.71 -12.53 14.21
N VAL A 145 11.42 -11.27 14.54
CA VAL A 145 12.13 -10.53 15.60
C VAL A 145 11.92 -11.18 16.97
N CYS A 146 10.67 -11.56 17.31
CA CYS A 146 10.38 -12.26 18.55
C CYS A 146 11.14 -13.59 18.67
N LYS A 147 11.12 -14.42 17.62
CA LYS A 147 11.84 -15.71 17.58
C LYS A 147 13.34 -15.55 17.75
N LYS A 148 13.93 -14.52 17.11
CA LYS A 148 15.38 -14.23 17.22
C LYS A 148 15.75 -13.83 18.64
N ASN A 149 14.92 -13.02 19.32
CA ASN A 149 15.19 -12.60 20.69
C ASN A 149 15.06 -13.76 21.69
N THR A 150 14.10 -14.67 21.50
CA THR A 150 13.95 -15.87 22.34
C THR A 150 15.18 -16.78 22.24
N ARG A 151 15.69 -17.05 21.03
CA ARG A 151 16.90 -17.86 20.83
C ARG A 151 18.12 -17.25 21.51
N LYS A 152 18.33 -15.94 21.42
CA LYS A 152 19.44 -15.27 22.09
C LYS A 152 19.37 -15.39 23.62
N LEU A 153 18.18 -15.43 24.20
CA LEU A 153 18.01 -15.61 25.64
C LEU A 153 18.28 -17.08 26.09
N GLU A 154 18.07 -18.04 25.19
CA GLU A 154 18.39 -19.45 25.42
C GLU A 154 19.89 -19.73 25.33
N GLU A 155 20.60 -19.03 24.45
CA GLU A 155 22.07 -19.15 24.29
C GLU A 155 22.89 -18.53 25.44
N ILE A 156 22.26 -17.67 26.26
CA ILE A 156 22.92 -17.00 27.42
C ILE A 156 22.71 -17.77 28.73
N LYS A 157 21.83 -18.80 28.73
CA LYS A 157 21.59 -19.69 29.87
C LYS A 157 22.43 -20.94 29.83
#